data_b32831110cb415a7764c3a9f32c9cb87
#
_entry.id   b32831110cb415a7764c3a9f32c9cb87
#
_cell.length_a   1.000
_cell.length_b   1.000
_cell.length_c   1.000
_cell.angle_alpha   90.00
_cell.angle_beta   90.00
_cell.angle_gamma   90.00
#
_symmetry.space_group_name_H-M   'P 1'
#
loop_
_entity.id
_entity.type
_entity.pdbx_description
1 polymer ?
#
loop_
_entity_poly.entity_id
_entity_poly.type
_entity_poly.pdbx_seq_one_letter_code
_entity_poly.pdbx_strand_id
1 'polypeptide(L)'
;MKERRTNPDFLNGVPELLILQLLAQKPMYGYELVSAIKQATGEALAFGEGCVYPLLHRLEKEGSLVSRRETVGGRSRVVYRVSTRGKGKLQAATQRWREVVQAVAAVLQGGLDDSPSVSHQYAS
;
A
#
# COMPACT_ATOMS: atom_id res chain seq x y z
N MET A 1 21.63 -11.21 -7.57
CA MET A 1 21.43 -11.05 -7.39
C MET A 1 21.09 -10.33 -6.89
N LYS A 2 20.74 -10.46 -6.71
CA LYS A 2 20.41 -10.17 -6.23
C LYS A 2 19.85 -9.44 -5.75
N GLU A 3 19.59 -9.35 -5.73
CA GLU A 3 19.16 -8.86 -5.32
C GLU A 3 18.49 -8.31 -4.94
N ARG A 4 18.23 -8.31 -4.86
CA ARG A 4 17.65 -7.95 -4.47
C ARG A 4 16.67 -7.53 -4.15
N ARG A 5 16.11 -7.73 -4.22
CA ARG A 5 15.21 -7.46 -3.98
C ARG A 5 14.42 -7.13 -3.38
N THR A 6 14.10 -7.79 -3.99
CA THR A 6 13.79 -7.33 -2.85
C THR A 6 12.48 -7.46 -2.08
N ASN A 7 11.31 -7.59 -2.69
CA ASN A 7 10.06 -7.70 -1.95
C ASN A 7 9.71 -9.16 -1.71
N PRO A 8 9.57 -9.59 -0.46
CA PRO A 8 9.12 -10.95 -0.18
C PRO A 8 7.74 -11.21 -0.78
N ASP A 9 7.50 -12.46 -1.15
CA ASP A 9 6.23 -12.82 -1.76
C ASP A 9 5.03 -12.53 -0.87
N PHE A 10 5.20 -12.63 0.44
CA PHE A 10 4.08 -12.37 1.34
C PHE A 10 3.68 -10.89 1.37
N LEU A 11 4.44 -10.03 0.72
CA LEU A 11 4.06 -8.63 0.59
C LEU A 11 3.29 -8.35 -0.69
N ASN A 12 2.92 -9.39 -1.45
CA ASN A 12 2.08 -9.20 -2.62
C ASN A 12 0.79 -8.52 -2.22
N GLY A 13 0.43 -7.50 -2.97
CA GLY A 13 -0.75 -6.72 -2.67
C GLY A 13 -0.52 -5.54 -1.74
N VAL A 14 0.57 -5.57 -0.96
CA VAL A 14 0.86 -4.47 -0.05
C VAL A 14 1.17 -3.17 -0.79
N PRO A 15 2.02 -3.18 -1.84
CA PRO A 15 2.27 -1.93 -2.54
C PRO A 15 1.00 -1.30 -3.11
N GLU A 16 0.11 -2.11 -3.66
CA GLU A 16 -1.15 -1.59 -4.19
C GLU A 16 -1.99 -0.96 -3.10
N LEU A 17 -2.10 -1.62 -1.95
CA LEU A 17 -2.86 -1.11 -0.81
C LEU A 17 -2.30 0.23 -0.34
N LEU A 18 -0.97 0.34 -0.24
CA LEU A 18 -0.35 1.57 0.21
C LEU A 18 -0.53 2.70 -0.79
N ILE A 19 -0.42 2.40 -2.08
CA ILE A 19 -0.64 3.39 -3.12
C ILE A 19 -2.06 3.94 -3.04
N LEU A 20 -3.04 3.05 -2.94
CA LEU A 20 -4.43 3.49 -2.88
C LEU A 20 -4.70 4.33 -1.63
N GLN A 21 -4.15 3.91 -0.50
CA GLN A 21 -4.37 4.65 0.75
C GLN A 21 -3.74 6.03 0.72
N LEU A 22 -2.50 6.12 0.23
CA LEU A 22 -1.82 7.40 0.17
C LEU A 22 -2.50 8.35 -0.80
N LEU A 23 -2.92 7.84 -1.95
CA LEU A 23 -3.62 8.68 -2.92
C LEU A 23 -5.02 9.05 -2.45
N ALA A 24 -5.63 8.23 -1.59
CA ALA A 24 -6.92 8.62 -1.01
C ALA A 24 -6.77 9.80 -0.06
N GLN A 25 -5.59 9.98 0.52
CA GLN A 25 -5.33 11.11 1.39
C GLN A 25 -5.11 12.39 0.59
N LYS A 26 -4.37 12.30 -0.49
CA LYS A 26 -4.20 13.42 -1.41
C LYS A 26 -3.59 12.95 -2.73
N PRO A 27 -3.92 13.62 -3.83
CA PRO A 27 -3.30 13.30 -5.11
C PRO A 27 -1.78 13.52 -5.06
N MET A 28 -1.05 12.73 -5.83
CA MET A 28 0.41 12.82 -5.87
C MET A 28 0.93 12.53 -7.26
N TYR A 29 2.11 13.04 -7.53
CA TYR A 29 2.88 12.61 -8.69
C TYR A 29 3.41 11.21 -8.43
N GLY A 30 3.66 10.47 -9.51
CA GLY A 30 4.14 9.10 -9.35
C GLY A 30 5.43 9.01 -8.55
N TYR A 31 6.37 9.92 -8.82
CA TYR A 31 7.64 9.86 -8.11
C TYR A 31 7.50 10.18 -6.62
N GLU A 32 6.48 10.95 -6.25
CA GLU A 32 6.26 11.25 -4.84
C GLU A 32 5.84 10.02 -4.05
N LEU A 33 5.13 9.11 -4.71
CA LEU A 33 4.65 7.90 -4.05
C LEU A 33 5.79 7.02 -3.56
N VAL A 34 6.88 6.95 -4.32
CA VAL A 34 8.03 6.16 -3.91
C VAL A 34 8.56 6.64 -2.57
N SER A 35 8.74 7.95 -2.42
CA SER A 35 9.19 8.52 -1.16
C SER A 35 8.12 8.42 -0.07
N ALA A 36 6.87 8.65 -0.45
CA ALA A 36 5.79 8.68 0.53
C ALA A 36 5.61 7.32 1.21
N ILE A 37 5.72 6.23 0.45
CA ILE A 37 5.61 4.91 1.02
C ILE A 37 6.73 4.67 2.03
N LYS A 38 7.94 5.02 1.64
CA LYS A 38 9.08 4.84 2.51
C LYS A 38 8.92 5.63 3.80
N GLN A 39 8.55 6.90 3.68
CA GLN A 39 8.41 7.76 4.85
C GLN A 39 7.23 7.34 5.72
N ALA A 40 6.09 7.04 5.11
CA ALA A 40 4.89 6.70 5.87
C ALA A 40 5.05 5.40 6.66
N THR A 41 5.95 4.52 6.23
CA THR A 41 6.17 3.25 6.92
C THR A 41 7.39 3.31 7.84
N GLY A 42 7.93 4.51 8.09
CA GLY A 42 9.12 4.64 8.93
C GLY A 42 10.30 3.91 8.35
N GLU A 43 10.38 3.86 7.03
CA GLU A 43 11.42 3.19 6.26
C GLU A 43 11.39 1.67 6.38
N ALA A 44 10.31 1.12 6.99
CA ALA A 44 10.18 -0.33 7.08
C ALA A 44 9.89 -0.95 5.71
N LEU A 45 9.20 -0.22 4.84
CA LEU A 45 8.90 -0.71 3.50
C LEU A 45 9.37 0.30 2.47
N ALA A 46 9.95 -0.20 1.40
CA ALA A 46 10.36 0.65 0.30
C ALA A 46 10.13 -0.11 -1.00
N PHE A 47 9.44 0.53 -1.93
CA PHE A 47 9.19 -0.05 -3.25
C PHE A 47 9.68 0.95 -4.27
N GLY A 48 10.55 0.50 -5.15
CA GLY A 48 11.15 1.37 -6.14
C GLY A 48 10.23 1.67 -7.30
N GLU A 49 10.73 2.47 -8.22
CA GLU A 49 9.97 2.86 -9.40
C GLU A 49 9.55 1.67 -10.25
N GLY A 50 10.40 0.65 -10.32
CA GLY A 50 10.09 -0.56 -11.07
C GLY A 50 8.89 -1.33 -10.54
N CYS A 51 8.50 -1.08 -9.29
CA CYS A 51 7.32 -1.66 -8.69
C CYS A 51 6.14 -0.69 -8.77
N VAL A 52 6.37 0.57 -8.43
CA VAL A 52 5.30 1.56 -8.28
C VAL A 52 4.68 1.93 -9.62
N TYR A 53 5.49 2.24 -10.64
CA TYR A 53 4.93 2.71 -11.90
C TYR A 53 4.09 1.68 -12.63
N PRO A 54 4.50 0.41 -12.73
CA PRO A 54 3.61 -0.58 -13.34
C PRO A 54 2.29 -0.72 -12.60
N LEU A 55 2.31 -0.59 -11.26
CA LEU A 55 1.07 -0.65 -10.48
C LEU A 55 0.18 0.55 -10.76
N LEU A 56 0.76 1.74 -10.85
CA LEU A 56 -0.02 2.93 -11.18
C LEU A 56 -0.71 2.76 -12.52
N HIS A 57 0.00 2.26 -13.50
CA HIS A 57 -0.56 2.08 -14.84
C HIS A 57 -1.66 1.03 -14.83
N ARG A 58 -1.47 -0.06 -14.10
CA ARG A 58 -2.47 -1.11 -14.02
C ARG A 58 -3.72 -0.62 -13.29
N LEU A 59 -3.54 0.09 -12.19
CA LEU A 59 -4.67 0.61 -11.42
C LEU A 59 -5.45 1.65 -12.21
N GLU A 60 -4.74 2.45 -13.01
CA GLU A 60 -5.41 3.40 -13.88
C GLU A 60 -6.19 2.70 -14.98
N LYS A 61 -5.59 1.68 -15.58
CA LYS A 61 -6.22 0.94 -16.64
C LYS A 61 -7.50 0.26 -16.18
N GLU A 62 -7.51 -0.22 -14.94
CA GLU A 62 -8.71 -0.88 -14.42
C GLU A 62 -9.72 0.11 -13.83
N GLY A 63 -9.40 1.41 -13.84
CA GLY A 63 -10.35 2.42 -13.39
C GLY A 63 -10.28 2.76 -11.91
N SER A 64 -9.31 2.22 -11.19
CA SER A 64 -9.16 2.51 -9.76
C SER A 64 -8.47 3.84 -9.52
N LEU A 65 -7.63 4.27 -10.46
CA LEU A 65 -6.98 5.58 -10.41
C LEU A 65 -7.33 6.35 -11.66
N VAL A 66 -7.29 7.67 -11.54
CA VAL A 66 -7.35 8.56 -12.69
C VAL A 66 -6.12 9.44 -12.63
N SER A 67 -5.64 9.87 -13.78
CA SER A 67 -4.47 10.72 -13.82
C SER A 67 -4.76 11.96 -14.65
N ARG A 68 -3.98 12.98 -14.40
CA ARG A 68 -4.09 14.22 -15.13
C ARG A 68 -2.69 14.79 -15.33
N ARG A 69 -2.44 15.30 -16.52
CA ARG A 69 -1.17 15.94 -16.80
C ARG A 69 -1.22 17.38 -16.31
N GLU A 70 -0.19 17.79 -15.62
CA GLU A 70 -0.05 19.16 -15.14
C GLU A 70 1.27 19.72 -15.58
N THR A 71 1.28 21.03 -15.82
CA THR A 71 2.53 21.73 -16.12
C THR A 71 2.91 22.59 -14.91
N VAL A 72 4.07 22.30 -14.35
CA VAL A 72 4.58 23.02 -13.19
C VAL A 72 6.00 23.44 -13.49
N GLY A 73 6.26 24.74 -13.45
CA GLY A 73 7.59 25.25 -13.71
C GLY A 73 8.11 24.85 -15.08
N GLY A 74 7.23 24.84 -16.09
CA GLY A 74 7.63 24.47 -17.44
C GLY A 74 7.76 22.98 -17.69
N ARG A 75 7.50 22.15 -16.68
CA ARG A 75 7.62 20.71 -16.82
C ARG A 75 6.25 20.04 -16.74
N SER A 76 6.08 19.05 -17.59
CA SER A 76 4.84 18.26 -17.59
C SER A 76 4.98 17.10 -16.62
N ARG A 77 3.98 16.94 -15.75
CA ARG A 77 3.97 15.89 -14.72
C ARG A 77 2.60 15.24 -14.68
N VAL A 78 2.56 14.00 -14.25
CA VAL A 78 1.31 13.25 -14.14
C VAL A 78 0.94 13.12 -12.68
N VAL A 79 -0.26 13.60 -12.36
CA VAL A 79 -0.81 13.52 -11.01
C VAL A 79 -1.84 12.40 -10.98
N TYR A 80 -1.76 11.53 -9.99
CA TYR A 80 -2.69 10.42 -9.80
C TYR A 80 -3.61 10.70 -8.64
N ARG A 81 -4.85 10.25 -8.77
CA ARG A 81 -5.83 10.31 -7.69
C ARG A 81 -6.69 9.07 -7.71
N VAL A 82 -7.27 8.75 -6.56
CA VAL A 82 -8.15 7.59 -6.45
C VAL A 82 -9.52 7.95 -7.00
N SER A 83 -10.06 7.08 -7.84
CA SER A 83 -11.42 7.24 -8.35
C SER A 83 -12.41 6.70 -7.32
N THR A 84 -13.71 6.89 -7.59
CA THR A 84 -14.75 6.30 -6.75
C THR A 84 -14.60 4.78 -6.70
N ARG A 85 -14.32 4.19 -7.86
CA ARG A 85 -14.08 2.75 -7.93
C ARG A 85 -12.88 2.35 -7.10
N GLY A 86 -11.81 3.16 -7.15
CA GLY A 86 -10.61 2.90 -6.36
C GLY A 86 -10.86 2.97 -4.88
N LYS A 87 -11.76 3.86 -4.44
CA LYS A 87 -12.09 3.94 -3.02
C LYS A 87 -12.76 2.66 -2.54
N GLY A 88 -13.63 2.09 -3.36
CA GLY A 88 -14.25 0.81 -3.02
C GLY A 88 -13.23 -0.30 -2.96
N LYS A 89 -12.29 -0.32 -3.89
CA LYS A 89 -11.22 -1.30 -3.90
C LYS A 89 -10.34 -1.16 -2.66
N LEU A 90 -10.04 0.07 -2.28
CA LEU A 90 -9.25 0.34 -1.08
C LEU A 90 -9.94 -0.18 0.16
N GLN A 91 -11.23 0.07 0.27
CA GLN A 91 -11.99 -0.39 1.43
C GLN A 91 -11.96 -1.91 1.56
N ALA A 92 -12.19 -2.60 0.44
CA ALA A 92 -12.17 -4.06 0.44
C ALA A 92 -10.78 -4.59 0.76
N ALA A 93 -9.75 -3.98 0.19
CA ALA A 93 -8.37 -4.41 0.42
C ALA A 93 -7.93 -4.17 1.86
N THR A 94 -8.37 -3.05 2.44
CA THR A 94 -8.07 -2.75 3.84
C THR A 94 -8.69 -3.78 4.78
N GLN A 95 -9.95 -4.13 4.51
CA GLN A 95 -10.63 -5.11 5.33
C GLN A 95 -9.96 -6.48 5.24
N ARG A 96 -9.61 -6.87 4.03
CA ARG A 96 -8.91 -8.13 3.80
C ARG A 96 -7.57 -8.16 4.53
N TRP A 97 -6.86 -7.06 4.48
CA TRP A 97 -5.58 -6.96 5.16
C TRP A 97 -5.73 -7.13 6.67
N ARG A 98 -6.75 -6.48 7.24
CA ARG A 98 -7.01 -6.59 8.67
C ARG A 98 -7.31 -8.03 9.07
N GLU A 99 -8.08 -8.72 8.23
CA GLU A 99 -8.40 -10.12 8.49
C GLU A 99 -7.15 -11.00 8.47
N VAL A 100 -6.28 -10.75 7.52
CA VAL A 100 -5.02 -11.51 7.41
C VAL A 100 -4.14 -11.25 8.62
N VAL A 101 -4.03 -9.98 9.01
CA VAL A 101 -3.20 -9.62 10.17
C VAL A 101 -3.73 -10.29 11.42
N GLN A 102 -5.04 -10.27 11.61
CA GLN A 102 -5.63 -10.89 12.78
C GLN A 102 -5.43 -12.41 12.78
N ALA A 103 -5.58 -13.03 11.62
CA ALA A 103 -5.39 -14.47 11.50
C ALA A 103 -3.95 -14.87 11.82
N VAL A 104 -3.00 -14.14 11.27
CA VAL A 104 -1.58 -14.42 11.53
C VAL A 104 -1.25 -14.18 13.00
N ALA A 105 -1.74 -13.07 13.53
CA ALA A 105 -1.48 -12.73 14.92
C ALA A 105 -2.04 -13.79 15.87
N ALA A 106 -3.21 -14.34 15.53
CA ALA A 106 -3.82 -15.37 16.36
C ALA A 106 -2.91 -16.61 16.48
N VAL A 107 -2.29 -16.98 15.34
CA VAL A 107 -1.39 -18.13 15.34
C VAL A 107 -0.10 -17.80 16.11
N LEU A 108 0.47 -16.63 15.85
CA LEU A 108 1.69 -16.24 16.53
C LEU A 108 1.49 -16.06 18.02
N GLN A 109 0.36 -15.47 18.39
CA GLN A 109 0.02 -15.32 19.80
C GLN A 109 -0.16 -16.65 20.48
N GLY A 110 -0.91 -17.54 19.86
CA GLY A 110 -1.16 -18.85 20.43
C GLY A 110 0.10 -19.66 20.57
N GLY A 111 1.06 -19.48 19.65
CA GLY A 111 2.31 -20.19 19.69
C GLY A 111 3.32 -19.63 20.65
N LEU A 112 3.25 -18.33 20.92
CA LEU A 112 4.22 -17.65 21.77
C LEU A 112 3.76 -17.44 23.18
N ASP A 113 2.47 -17.38 23.36
CA ASP A 113 1.94 -16.81 24.55
C ASP A 113 1.08 -17.78 25.33
N ASP A 114 1.53 -18.09 26.50
CA ASP A 114 0.72 -18.85 27.43
C ASP A 114 -0.02 -17.95 28.39
N SER A 115 0.06 -16.66 28.18
CA SER A 115 -0.55 -15.70 29.07
C SER A 115 -1.91 -15.27 28.58
N PRO A 116 -2.96 -15.49 29.34
CA PRO A 116 -4.31 -15.08 28.94
C PRO A 116 -4.46 -13.58 28.75
N SER A 117 -3.66 -12.81 29.46
CA SER A 117 -3.81 -11.36 29.41
C SER A 117 -3.51 -10.78 28.05
N VAL A 118 -2.59 -11.39 27.31
CA VAL A 118 -2.26 -10.91 25.98
C VAL A 118 -3.42 -11.16 25.02
N SER A 119 -3.96 -12.37 25.06
CA SER A 119 -5.14 -12.68 24.27
C SER A 119 -6.28 -11.74 24.56
N HIS A 120 -6.43 -11.44 25.81
CA HIS A 120 -7.49 -10.58 26.27
C HIS A 120 -7.40 -9.20 25.66
N GLN A 121 -6.20 -8.67 25.58
CA GLN A 121 -5.99 -7.36 24.98
C GLN A 121 -6.35 -7.32 23.53
N TYR A 122 -6.10 -8.38 22.83
CA TYR A 122 -6.38 -8.41 21.41
C TYR A 122 -7.83 -8.64 21.09
N ALA A 123 -8.56 -9.10 22.05
CA ALA A 123 -9.97 -9.29 21.86
C ALA A 123 -10.74 -7.98 21.86
N SER A 124 -10.17 -6.96 22.38
CA SER A 124 -10.87 -5.67 22.48
C SER A 124 -10.72 -4.78 21.28
#